data_1c3c5d9e5cfc89a0057ff8afa4ad35e9
#
_entry.id   1c3c5d9e5cfc89a0057ff8afa4ad35e9
#
_cell.length_a   1.000
_cell.length_b   1.000
_cell.length_c   1.000
_cell.angle_alpha   90.00
_cell.angle_beta   90.00
_cell.angle_gamma   90.00
#
_symmetry.space_group_name_H-M   'P 1'
#
loop_
_entity.id
_entity.type
_entity.pdbx_description
1 polymer ?
#
loop_
_entity_poly.entity_id
_entity_poly.type
_entity_poly.pdbx_seq_one_letter_code
_entity_poly.pdbx_strand_id
1 'polypeptide(L)' 'MTVEYLGTADFAARAGLATATIRSYMRKGLTPPADVIITTPSGPLRGWAPETIDAWLASRPGRGARTDLSK' A
#
# COMPACT_ATOMS: atom_id res chain seq x y z
N MET A 1 15.04 -18.56 6.65
CA MET A 1 13.82 -17.83 7.05
C MET A 1 13.34 -16.98 5.88
N THR A 2 12.05 -17.00 5.60
CA THR A 2 11.48 -16.27 4.48
C THR A 2 10.80 -15.01 4.99
N VAL A 3 11.08 -13.89 4.34
CA VAL A 3 10.39 -12.63 4.62
C VAL A 3 9.37 -12.43 3.51
N GLU A 4 8.13 -12.12 3.90
CA GLU A 4 7.07 -11.93 2.93
C GLU A 4 6.76 -10.46 2.77
N TYR A 5 6.70 -10.02 1.52
CA TYR A 5 6.28 -8.68 1.16
C TYR A 5 4.99 -8.76 0.36
N LEU A 6 4.18 -7.73 0.47
CA LEU A 6 2.88 -7.68 -0.20
C LEU A 6 3.01 -6.88 -1.49
N GLY A 7 2.50 -7.45 -2.57
CA GLY A 7 2.43 -6.75 -3.85
C GLY A 7 1.26 -5.78 -3.88
N THR A 8 1.04 -5.16 -5.04
CA THR A 8 -0.01 -4.16 -5.19
C THR A 8 -1.40 -4.71 -4.86
N ALA A 9 -1.72 -5.92 -5.35
CA ALA A 9 -3.02 -6.51 -5.09
C ALA A 9 -3.20 -6.83 -3.61
N ASP A 10 -2.16 -7.35 -2.97
CA ASP A 10 -2.22 -7.66 -1.55
C ASP A 10 -2.27 -6.41 -0.70
N PHE A 11 -1.56 -5.35 -1.14
CA PHE A 11 -1.65 -4.04 -0.51
C PHE A 11 -3.11 -3.56 -0.51
N ALA A 12 -3.75 -3.64 -1.67
CA ALA A 12 -5.13 -3.20 -1.81
C ALA A 12 -6.05 -4.01 -0.89
N ALA A 13 -5.88 -5.32 -0.86
CA ALA A 13 -6.70 -6.18 -0.01
C ALA A 13 -6.53 -5.83 1.46
N ARG A 14 -5.30 -5.61 1.90
CA ARG A 14 -5.02 -5.26 3.30
C ARG A 14 -5.58 -3.89 3.65
N ALA A 15 -5.56 -2.97 2.69
CA ALA A 15 -6.10 -1.63 2.90
C ALA A 15 -7.62 -1.56 2.77
N GLY A 16 -8.23 -2.61 2.25
CA GLY A 16 -9.67 -2.60 2.00
C GLY A 16 -10.05 -1.75 0.80
N LEU A 17 -9.16 -1.63 -0.17
CA LEU A 17 -9.36 -0.81 -1.35
C LEU A 17 -9.24 -1.65 -2.61
N ALA A 18 -9.74 -1.13 -3.72
CA ALA A 18 -9.57 -1.79 -5.01
C ALA A 18 -8.12 -1.64 -5.49
N THR A 19 -7.65 -2.63 -6.23
CA THR A 19 -6.29 -2.60 -6.79
C THR A 19 -6.11 -1.37 -7.69
N ALA A 20 -7.14 -1.03 -8.47
CA ALA A 20 -7.07 0.15 -9.33
C ALA A 20 -6.88 1.43 -8.52
N THR A 21 -7.49 1.50 -7.34
CA THR A 21 -7.31 2.64 -6.44
C THR A 21 -5.87 2.76 -5.98
N ILE A 22 -5.26 1.65 -5.60
CA ILE A 22 -3.87 1.65 -5.16
C ILE A 22 -2.94 2.06 -6.32
N ARG A 23 -3.19 1.56 -7.52
CA ARG A 23 -2.40 1.95 -8.68
C ARG A 23 -2.50 3.45 -8.97
N SER A 24 -3.69 4.01 -8.79
CA SER A 24 -3.90 5.44 -8.94
C SER A 24 -3.07 6.21 -7.91
N TYR A 25 -3.10 5.75 -6.66
CA TYR A 25 -2.32 6.37 -5.61
C TYR A 25 -0.83 6.30 -5.89
N MET A 26 -0.37 5.18 -6.45
CA MET A 26 1.05 5.04 -6.81
C MET A 26 1.45 6.07 -7.86
N ARG A 27 0.60 6.29 -8.86
CA ARG A 27 0.88 7.30 -9.89
C ARG A 27 0.94 8.71 -9.31
N LYS A 28 0.17 8.94 -8.25
CA LYS A 28 0.13 10.26 -7.60
C LYS A 28 1.16 10.42 -6.51
N GLY A 29 1.94 9.37 -6.23
CA GLY A 29 2.94 9.42 -5.18
C GLY A 29 2.36 9.41 -3.78
N LEU A 30 1.17 8.82 -3.61
CA LEU A 30 0.47 8.81 -2.33
C LEU A 30 0.68 7.54 -1.53
N THR A 31 1.33 6.53 -2.10
CA THR A 31 1.64 5.30 -1.37
C THR A 31 2.98 5.43 -0.65
N PRO A 32 3.24 4.60 0.38
CA PRO A 32 4.55 4.62 1.02
C PRO A 32 5.61 4.11 0.06
N PRO A 33 6.88 4.44 0.29
CA PRO A 33 7.96 3.91 -0.52
C PRO A 33 7.98 2.38 -0.43
N ALA A 34 8.27 1.73 -1.54
CA ALA A 34 8.35 0.27 -1.54
C ALA A 34 9.53 -0.19 -0.69
N ASP A 35 9.32 -1.26 0.08
CA ASP A 35 10.38 -1.85 0.87
C ASP A 35 11.29 -2.72 0.02
N VAL A 36 10.77 -3.24 -1.09
CA VAL A 36 11.53 -4.08 -2.00
C VAL A 36 11.04 -3.84 -3.42
N ILE A 37 11.95 -3.94 -4.37
CA ILE A 37 11.62 -3.86 -5.79
C ILE A 37 12.24 -5.08 -6.45
N ILE A 38 11.40 -5.83 -7.18
CA ILE A 38 11.83 -7.01 -7.91
C ILE A 38 11.85 -6.64 -9.38
N THR A 39 13.01 -6.75 -10.01
CA THR A 39 13.14 -6.46 -11.44
C THR A 39 12.71 -7.67 -12.24
N THR A 40 11.79 -7.47 -13.17
CA THR A 40 11.31 -8.53 -14.04
C THR A 40 11.35 -8.05 -15.50
N PRO A 41 11.27 -8.98 -16.47
CA PRO A 41 11.20 -8.55 -17.87
C PRO A 41 10.02 -7.65 -18.18
N SER A 42 8.94 -7.75 -17.39
CA SER A 42 7.76 -6.90 -17.58
C SER A 42 7.89 -5.56 -16.89
N GLY A 43 8.97 -5.34 -16.12
CA GLY A 43 9.18 -4.11 -15.37
C GLY A 43 9.34 -4.39 -13.89
N PRO A 44 9.52 -3.35 -13.09
CA PRO A 44 9.71 -3.54 -11.65
C PRO A 44 8.40 -3.88 -10.95
N LEU A 45 8.48 -4.78 -9.99
CA LEU A 45 7.40 -5.09 -9.08
C LEU A 45 7.74 -4.53 -7.71
N ARG A 46 6.83 -3.79 -7.13
CA ARG A 46 7.03 -3.20 -5.81
C ARG A 46 6.39 -4.07 -4.75
N GLY A 47 7.05 -4.17 -3.61
CA GLY A 47 6.52 -4.88 -2.46
C GLY A 47 6.66 -4.06 -1.20
N TRP A 48 5.75 -4.28 -0.27
CA TRP A 48 5.71 -3.56 1.01
C TRP A 48 5.61 -4.55 2.13
N ALA A 49 6.32 -4.28 3.24
CA ALA A 49 6.13 -5.06 4.45
C ALA A 49 4.73 -4.77 5.01
N PRO A 50 4.08 -5.76 5.65
CA PRO A 50 2.76 -5.51 6.25
C PRO A 50 2.77 -4.31 7.20
N GLU A 51 3.82 -4.14 7.98
CA GLU A 51 3.93 -3.04 8.92
C GLU A 51 3.95 -1.69 8.22
N THR A 52 4.59 -1.64 7.05
CA THR A 52 4.64 -0.41 6.27
C THR A 52 3.25 0.01 5.82
N ILE A 53 2.46 -0.96 5.38
CA ILE A 53 1.09 -0.70 4.95
C ILE A 53 0.24 -0.26 6.14
N ASP A 54 0.37 -0.93 7.27
CA ASP A 54 -0.41 -0.60 8.45
C ASP A 54 -0.09 0.81 8.94
N ALA A 55 1.19 1.18 8.94
CA ALA A 55 1.60 2.53 9.34
C ALA A 55 1.03 3.58 8.38
N TRP A 56 1.04 3.28 7.09
CA TRP A 56 0.47 4.18 6.09
C TRP A 56 -1.02 4.37 6.30
N LEU A 57 -1.74 3.27 6.58
CA LEU A 57 -3.18 3.34 6.83
C LEU A 57 -3.47 4.19 8.07
N ALA A 58 -2.65 4.05 9.10
CA ALA A 58 -2.85 4.80 10.33
C ALA A 58 -2.60 6.29 10.15
N SER A 59 -1.71 6.66 9.25
CA SER A 59 -1.35 8.07 9.05
C SER A 59 -2.07 8.71 7.87
N ARG A 60 -2.90 7.96 7.16
CA ARG A 60 -3.52 8.43 5.94
C ARG A 60 -4.56 9.50 6.22
N PRO A 61 -4.46 10.67 5.63
CA PRO A 61 -5.49 11.71 5.83
C PRO A 61 -6.78 11.32 5.14
N GLY A 62 -7.89 11.77 5.65
CA GLY A 62 -9.18 11.51 5.06
C GLY A 62 -9.80 10.19 5.44
N ARG A 63 -9.11 9.40 6.22
CA ARG A 63 -9.70 8.19 6.75
C ARG A 63 -10.32 8.48 8.07
N GLY A 64 -11.33 8.24 8.19
CA GLY A 64 -11.86 8.47 9.40
C GLY A 64 -11.59 9.75 9.89
N ALA A 65 -11.39 10.22 9.53
CA ALA A 65 -11.48 11.40 10.14
C ALA A 65 -12.90 11.44 10.53
N ARG A 66 -12.97 10.87 10.19
CA ARG A 66 -13.84 10.44 10.26
C ARG A 66 -14.13 10.00 11.06
N THR A 67 -13.69 10.07 11.20
CA THR A 67 -13.76 9.55 11.80
C THR A 67 -14.01 9.37 12.37
N ASP A 68 -14.20 9.72 12.31
CA ASP A 68 -14.38 9.45 12.72
C ASP A 68 -14.52 9.38 13.06
N LEU A 69 -14.79 9.83 13.11
CA LEU A 69 -14.95 9.67 13.22
C LEU A 69 -14.87 9.67 13.54
N SER A 70 -14.99 10.09 13.60
CA SER A 70 -14.83 9.93 13.80
C SER A 70 -14.72 9.97 14.09
N LYS A 71 -14.95 10.39 14.41
CA LYS A 71 -14.88 10.33 14.60
C LYS A 71 -14.86 10.08 14.83
#